data_f6b5e0a63b63cd27a9664a663f393d1e
#
_entry.id   f6b5e0a63b63cd27a9664a663f393d1e
#
_cell.length_a   1.000
_cell.length_b   1.000
_cell.length_c   1.000
_cell.angle_alpha   90.00
_cell.angle_beta   90.00
_cell.angle_gamma   90.00
#
_symmetry.space_group_name_H-M   'P 1'
#
loop_
_entity.id
_entity.type
_entity.pdbx_description
1 polymer ?
#
loop_
_entity_poly.entity_id
_entity_poly.type
_entity_poly.pdbx_seq_one_letter_code
_entity_poly.pdbx_strand_id
1 'polypeptide(L)'
;MLTRFARYLVPSVLVVGLMSLGAPCAAQEVGAPDAPDAHEGRGSVVAPSPWLTVSTPIRRGVDFKLSTFYIGEFQVPVVQIDVPVRATKFLTITPSYLYNWVPASGLNKMTPQPLGATDSYEENQFRIDGTVTFPIQKFEISARNMYVRRFREGAANDIGRYRGRIGIAHPLAVGGRTWKPFASYESFYERKGGWNRDRVWSGVTIPVTKQLMFQPSYMWERSHGNRDVNYVLLGLIVNTK
;
A
#
# COMPACT_ATOMS: atom_id res chain seq x y z
N MET A 1 31.65 17.01 -1.41
CA MET A 1 30.44 16.33 -1.92
C MET A 1 29.38 16.08 -0.82
N LEU A 2 29.79 15.80 0.41
CA LEU A 2 28.92 15.59 1.58
C LEU A 2 28.11 16.82 2.02
N THR A 3 28.64 18.03 1.89
CA THR A 3 27.98 19.28 2.31
C THR A 3 26.75 19.68 1.47
N ARG A 4 26.62 19.20 0.24
CA ARG A 4 25.41 19.42 -0.57
C ARG A 4 24.26 18.47 -0.23
N PHE A 5 24.57 17.29 0.31
CA PHE A 5 23.56 16.32 0.76
C PHE A 5 22.82 16.81 2.01
N ALA A 6 23.53 17.43 2.96
CA ALA A 6 22.93 17.91 4.20
C ALA A 6 21.86 19.00 3.99
N ARG A 7 22.00 19.84 2.95
CA ARG A 7 21.03 20.91 2.65
C ARG A 7 19.67 20.43 2.14
N TYR A 8 19.60 19.18 1.63
CA TYR A 8 18.33 18.60 1.12
C TYR A 8 17.72 17.58 2.08
N LEU A 9 18.53 17.04 3.01
CA LEU A 9 18.05 16.09 4.02
C LEU A 9 17.20 16.79 5.10
N VAL A 10 17.59 17.97 5.53
CA VAL A 10 16.93 18.67 6.64
C VAL A 10 15.46 19.01 6.36
N PRO A 11 15.08 19.64 5.21
CA PRO A 11 13.67 19.93 4.97
C PRO A 11 12.83 18.68 4.66
N SER A 12 13.43 17.63 4.09
CA SER A 12 12.71 16.40 3.72
C SER A 12 12.45 15.50 4.94
N VAL A 13 13.40 15.43 5.85
CA VAL A 13 13.22 14.75 7.15
C VAL A 13 12.22 15.53 8.00
N LEU A 14 12.21 16.87 7.92
CA LEU A 14 11.26 17.71 8.64
C LEU A 14 9.82 17.51 8.13
N VAL A 15 9.60 17.38 6.82
CA VAL A 15 8.28 17.10 6.25
C VAL A 15 7.79 15.69 6.63
N VAL A 16 8.65 14.68 6.61
CA VAL A 16 8.30 13.33 7.08
C VAL A 16 8.10 13.32 8.60
N GLY A 17 8.92 14.05 9.34
CA GLY A 17 8.80 14.20 10.80
C GLY A 17 7.55 14.98 11.22
N LEU A 18 7.17 16.05 10.51
CA LEU A 18 5.94 16.81 10.77
C LEU A 18 4.68 16.02 10.45
N MET A 19 4.70 15.15 9.44
CA MET A 19 3.57 14.26 9.15
C MET A 19 3.44 13.13 10.19
N SER A 20 4.53 12.76 10.87
CA SER A 20 4.50 11.76 11.95
C SER A 20 4.18 12.37 13.32
N LEU A 21 4.49 13.66 13.53
CA LEU A 21 4.17 14.38 14.78
C LEU A 21 2.71 14.86 14.86
N GLY A 22 1.98 14.88 13.75
CA GLY A 22 0.55 15.18 13.68
C GLY A 22 -0.37 14.00 14.03
N ALA A 23 0.16 12.83 14.37
CA ALA A 23 -0.64 11.79 15.01
C ALA A 23 -1.03 12.32 16.41
N PRO A 24 -2.33 12.44 16.74
CA PRO A 24 -2.72 12.87 18.06
C PRO A 24 -2.08 11.90 19.06
N CYS A 25 -1.38 12.46 20.03
CA CYS A 25 -0.93 11.73 21.20
C CYS A 25 -2.18 11.09 21.79
N ALA A 26 -2.42 9.82 21.45
CA ALA A 26 -3.54 9.09 22.01
C ALA A 26 -3.28 9.00 23.50
N ALA A 27 -4.19 9.56 24.27
CA ALA A 27 -4.25 9.31 25.69
C ALA A 27 -4.10 7.79 25.89
N GLN A 28 -3.14 7.42 26.67
CA GLN A 28 -2.89 6.07 27.11
C GLN A 28 -4.14 5.58 27.82
N GLU A 29 -5.01 4.86 27.14
CA GLU A 29 -6.08 4.14 27.81
C GLU A 29 -5.41 3.12 28.71
N VAL A 30 -5.63 3.30 30.00
CA VAL A 30 -5.28 2.40 31.09
C VAL A 30 -5.79 1.02 30.71
N GLY A 31 -4.87 0.06 30.72
CA GLY A 31 -5.01 -1.28 30.18
C GLY A 31 -6.31 -1.99 30.54
N ALA A 32 -7.01 -2.41 29.49
CA ALA A 32 -7.82 -3.60 29.60
C ALA A 32 -6.88 -4.78 29.89
N PRO A 33 -7.24 -5.71 30.79
CA PRO A 33 -6.41 -6.87 31.12
C PRO A 33 -6.10 -7.63 29.83
N ASP A 34 -4.83 -8.01 29.66
CA ASP A 34 -4.33 -8.80 28.54
C ASP A 34 -5.28 -9.96 28.28
N ALA A 35 -6.06 -9.85 27.22
CA ALA A 35 -6.74 -11.00 26.68
C ALA A 35 -5.64 -12.01 26.29
N PRO A 36 -5.73 -13.27 26.73
CA PRO A 36 -4.71 -14.27 26.43
C PRO A 36 -4.48 -14.28 24.93
N ASP A 37 -3.20 -14.30 24.52
CA ASP A 37 -2.75 -14.32 23.14
C ASP A 37 -3.50 -15.38 22.34
N ALA A 38 -4.61 -14.98 21.71
CA ALA A 38 -5.46 -15.84 20.88
C ALA A 38 -4.81 -16.17 19.52
N HIS A 39 -3.46 -16.19 19.49
CA HIS A 39 -2.69 -16.49 18.29
C HIS A 39 -2.50 -17.98 18.04
N GLU A 40 -2.79 -18.83 19.02
CA GLU A 40 -2.73 -20.28 18.84
C GLU A 40 -3.92 -20.75 18.02
N GLY A 41 -3.68 -21.13 16.77
CA GLY A 41 -4.63 -21.85 15.92
C GLY A 41 -5.25 -21.10 14.72
N ARG A 42 -4.90 -19.84 14.45
CA ARG A 42 -5.41 -19.15 13.25
C ARG A 42 -4.54 -19.48 12.06
N GLY A 43 -5.00 -20.36 11.18
CA GLY A 43 -4.32 -20.72 9.95
C GLY A 43 -4.06 -19.52 9.04
N SER A 44 -3.04 -19.61 8.19
CA SER A 44 -2.79 -18.62 7.13
C SER A 44 -3.60 -18.94 5.89
N VAL A 45 -3.97 -17.92 5.14
CA VAL A 45 -4.69 -18.03 3.87
C VAL A 45 -3.78 -17.59 2.73
N VAL A 46 -3.81 -18.31 1.61
CA VAL A 46 -3.10 -17.92 0.38
C VAL A 46 -4.08 -17.29 -0.61
N ALA A 47 -3.81 -16.05 -1.00
CA ALA A 47 -4.65 -15.29 -1.92
C ALA A 47 -3.89 -14.98 -3.24
N PRO A 48 -4.07 -15.77 -4.32
CA PRO A 48 -3.55 -15.42 -5.62
C PRO A 48 -4.23 -14.13 -6.10
N SER A 49 -3.44 -13.15 -6.51
CA SER A 49 -3.94 -11.81 -6.81
C SER A 49 -3.27 -11.25 -8.08
N PRO A 50 -3.81 -11.59 -9.26
CA PRO A 50 -3.37 -10.97 -10.51
C PRO A 50 -3.74 -9.49 -10.53
N TRP A 51 -2.88 -8.66 -11.13
CA TRP A 51 -3.13 -7.25 -11.29
C TRP A 51 -2.55 -6.70 -12.58
N LEU A 52 -3.21 -5.67 -13.12
CA LEU A 52 -2.80 -4.94 -14.31
C LEU A 52 -2.77 -3.45 -13.98
N THR A 53 -1.71 -2.77 -14.36
CA THR A 53 -1.63 -1.31 -14.32
C THR A 53 -1.33 -0.77 -15.70
N VAL A 54 -2.12 0.20 -16.16
CA VAL A 54 -1.84 1.02 -17.32
C VAL A 54 -1.43 2.41 -16.85
N SER A 55 -0.25 2.86 -17.25
CA SER A 55 0.29 4.17 -16.89
C SER A 55 0.49 5.02 -18.13
N THR A 56 -0.07 6.22 -18.13
CA THR A 56 -0.04 7.18 -19.24
C THR A 56 0.48 8.53 -18.74
N PRO A 57 1.55 9.10 -19.32
CA PRO A 57 1.96 10.46 -19.01
C PRO A 57 0.91 11.46 -19.54
N ILE A 58 0.43 12.38 -18.68
CA ILE A 58 -0.49 13.46 -19.08
C ILE A 58 0.32 14.70 -19.46
N ARG A 59 1.29 15.03 -18.63
CA ARG A 59 2.22 16.15 -18.83
C ARG A 59 3.51 15.91 -18.05
N ARG A 60 4.52 16.77 -18.25
CA ARG A 60 5.78 16.63 -17.51
C ARG A 60 5.56 16.55 -15.99
N GLY A 61 5.93 15.44 -15.39
CA GLY A 61 5.81 15.20 -13.95
C GLY A 61 4.42 14.83 -13.46
N VAL A 62 3.45 14.59 -14.35
CA VAL A 62 2.11 14.13 -14.00
C VAL A 62 1.75 12.93 -14.86
N ASP A 63 1.47 11.81 -14.21
CA ASP A 63 1.00 10.60 -14.87
C ASP A 63 -0.45 10.29 -14.45
N PHE A 64 -1.13 9.52 -15.26
CA PHE A 64 -2.39 8.86 -14.95
C PHE A 64 -2.14 7.37 -14.87
N LYS A 65 -2.65 6.70 -13.85
CA LYS A 65 -2.56 5.24 -13.71
C LYS A 65 -3.93 4.66 -13.43
N LEU A 66 -4.28 3.66 -14.20
CA LEU A 66 -5.43 2.81 -13.96
C LEU A 66 -4.92 1.42 -13.58
N SER A 67 -5.30 0.95 -12.42
CA SER A 67 -4.97 -0.39 -11.94
C SER A 67 -6.22 -1.19 -11.68
N THR A 68 -6.20 -2.45 -12.08
CA THR A 68 -7.22 -3.43 -11.70
C THR A 68 -6.53 -4.61 -11.05
N PHE A 69 -7.09 -5.12 -9.97
CA PHE A 69 -6.60 -6.34 -9.34
C PHE A 69 -7.75 -7.15 -8.75
N TYR A 70 -7.50 -8.44 -8.61
CA TYR A 70 -8.46 -9.38 -8.09
C TYR A 70 -7.84 -10.14 -6.92
N ILE A 71 -8.50 -10.13 -5.77
CA ILE A 71 -8.05 -10.86 -4.58
C ILE A 71 -8.77 -12.20 -4.57
N GLY A 72 -8.08 -13.25 -5.08
CA GLY A 72 -8.68 -14.54 -5.43
C GLY A 72 -9.39 -15.21 -4.27
N GLU A 73 -8.78 -15.27 -3.08
CA GLU A 73 -9.38 -15.92 -1.92
C GLU A 73 -10.69 -15.25 -1.47
N PHE A 74 -10.73 -13.93 -1.50
CA PHE A 74 -11.91 -13.16 -1.10
C PHE A 74 -12.84 -12.81 -2.25
N GLN A 75 -12.47 -13.18 -3.47
CA GLN A 75 -13.24 -12.88 -4.70
C GLN A 75 -13.52 -11.39 -4.90
N VAL A 76 -12.59 -10.52 -4.47
CA VAL A 76 -12.76 -9.07 -4.48
C VAL A 76 -12.11 -8.46 -5.72
N PRO A 77 -12.89 -7.99 -6.71
CA PRO A 77 -12.38 -7.13 -7.76
C PRO A 77 -12.13 -5.72 -7.22
N VAL A 78 -11.04 -5.14 -7.65
CA VAL A 78 -10.62 -3.79 -7.25
C VAL A 78 -10.22 -3.00 -8.48
N VAL A 79 -10.69 -1.76 -8.55
CA VAL A 79 -10.29 -0.76 -9.55
C VAL A 79 -9.70 0.43 -8.81
N GLN A 80 -8.54 0.90 -9.26
CA GLN A 80 -7.85 2.04 -8.67
C GLN A 80 -7.39 3.01 -9.74
N ILE A 81 -7.62 4.29 -9.50
CA ILE A 81 -7.13 5.39 -10.30
C ILE A 81 -6.14 6.18 -9.44
N ASP A 82 -4.96 6.45 -9.98
CA ASP A 82 -3.94 7.27 -9.35
C ASP A 82 -3.50 8.39 -10.29
N VAL A 83 -3.23 9.56 -9.72
CA VAL A 83 -2.66 10.70 -10.45
C VAL A 83 -1.38 11.14 -9.75
N PRO A 84 -0.27 10.43 -9.92
CA PRO A 84 1.01 10.82 -9.32
C PRO A 84 1.51 12.12 -9.92
N VAL A 85 1.78 13.09 -9.06
CA VAL A 85 2.35 14.40 -9.37
C VAL A 85 3.74 14.51 -8.75
N ARG A 86 4.76 14.61 -9.57
CA ARG A 86 6.14 14.81 -9.12
C ARG A 86 6.34 16.27 -8.68
N ALA A 87 6.15 16.53 -7.39
CA ALA A 87 6.29 17.86 -6.79
C ALA A 87 7.76 18.33 -6.76
N THR A 88 8.70 17.40 -6.50
CA THR A 88 10.14 17.65 -6.58
C THR A 88 10.84 16.42 -7.17
N LYS A 89 12.16 16.48 -7.32
CA LYS A 89 12.94 15.32 -7.77
C LYS A 89 12.88 14.11 -6.79
N PHE A 90 12.48 14.33 -5.55
CA PHE A 90 12.39 13.30 -4.52
C PHE A 90 10.96 13.04 -4.04
N LEU A 91 10.05 14.01 -4.16
CA LEU A 91 8.69 13.94 -3.64
C LEU A 91 7.67 13.77 -4.75
N THR A 92 6.86 12.73 -4.64
CA THR A 92 5.65 12.53 -5.45
C THR A 92 4.44 12.58 -4.54
N ILE A 93 3.43 13.35 -4.91
CA ILE A 93 2.12 13.39 -4.25
C ILE A 93 1.12 12.69 -5.16
N THR A 94 0.35 11.74 -4.62
CA THR A 94 -0.57 10.94 -5.40
C THR A 94 -1.97 10.98 -4.81
N PRO A 95 -2.88 11.83 -5.32
CA PRO A 95 -4.30 11.62 -5.10
C PRO A 95 -4.76 10.36 -5.84
N SER A 96 -5.61 9.58 -5.19
CA SER A 96 -6.09 8.30 -5.70
C SER A 96 -7.54 8.06 -5.33
N TYR A 97 -8.23 7.33 -6.20
CA TYR A 97 -9.54 6.77 -5.93
C TYR A 97 -9.49 5.26 -6.11
N LEU A 98 -10.10 4.53 -5.19
CA LEU A 98 -10.23 3.08 -5.29
C LEU A 98 -11.68 2.68 -5.04
N TYR A 99 -12.16 1.79 -5.90
CA TYR A 99 -13.41 1.10 -5.75
C TYR A 99 -13.17 -0.40 -5.62
N ASN A 100 -13.85 -1.04 -4.70
CA ASN A 100 -13.91 -2.49 -4.61
C ASN A 100 -15.31 -2.95 -4.23
N TRP A 101 -15.67 -4.10 -4.79
CA TRP A 101 -16.88 -4.82 -4.43
C TRP A 101 -16.51 -6.11 -3.70
N VAL A 102 -17.09 -6.30 -2.53
CA VAL A 102 -16.87 -7.50 -1.70
C VAL A 102 -18.13 -8.35 -1.79
N PRO A 103 -18.11 -9.51 -2.49
CA PRO A 103 -19.24 -10.41 -2.56
C PRO A 103 -19.47 -11.09 -1.22
N ALA A 104 -20.71 -11.55 -0.97
CA ALA A 104 -21.09 -12.27 0.25
C ALA A 104 -20.18 -13.51 0.48
N SER A 105 -19.84 -14.23 -0.59
CA SER A 105 -18.92 -15.38 -0.52
C SER A 105 -17.51 -15.01 -0.06
N GLY A 106 -17.03 -13.84 -0.46
CA GLY A 106 -15.73 -13.31 -0.02
C GLY A 106 -15.79 -12.79 1.42
N LEU A 107 -16.89 -12.12 1.78
CA LEU A 107 -17.13 -11.62 3.13
C LEU A 107 -17.10 -12.74 4.18
N ASN A 108 -17.73 -13.88 3.88
CA ASN A 108 -17.74 -15.03 4.79
C ASN A 108 -16.36 -15.62 5.06
N LYS A 109 -15.39 -15.36 4.20
CA LYS A 109 -13.98 -15.77 4.38
C LYS A 109 -13.15 -14.75 5.17
N MET A 110 -13.66 -13.53 5.33
CA MET A 110 -13.00 -12.50 6.13
C MET A 110 -13.31 -12.72 7.62
N THR A 111 -12.30 -12.76 8.46
CA THR A 111 -12.46 -12.93 9.91
C THR A 111 -11.56 -11.92 10.64
N PRO A 112 -12.13 -11.06 11.52
CA PRO A 112 -13.55 -10.80 11.68
C PRO A 112 -14.17 -10.12 10.46
N GLN A 113 -15.45 -10.33 10.28
CA GLN A 113 -16.20 -9.61 9.23
C GLN A 113 -16.21 -8.10 9.52
N PRO A 114 -16.21 -7.26 8.49
CA PRO A 114 -16.39 -5.82 8.69
C PRO A 114 -17.69 -5.54 9.45
N LEU A 115 -17.63 -4.66 10.47
CA LEU A 115 -18.77 -4.31 11.31
C LEU A 115 -19.97 -3.85 10.45
N GLY A 116 -21.11 -4.50 10.68
CA GLY A 116 -22.37 -4.20 10.00
C GLY A 116 -22.53 -4.78 8.59
N ALA A 117 -21.53 -5.50 8.06
CA ALA A 117 -21.64 -6.15 6.77
C ALA A 117 -22.29 -7.54 6.95
N THR A 118 -23.53 -7.69 6.55
CA THR A 118 -24.27 -8.95 6.59
C THR A 118 -24.36 -9.63 5.21
N ASP A 119 -24.03 -8.89 4.16
CA ASP A 119 -24.14 -9.29 2.76
C ASP A 119 -22.98 -8.67 1.95
N SER A 120 -23.02 -8.77 0.61
CA SER A 120 -22.12 -8.06 -0.26
C SER A 120 -22.11 -6.56 0.03
N TYR A 121 -20.98 -5.90 -0.12
CA TYR A 121 -20.90 -4.45 0.01
C TYR A 121 -19.95 -3.82 -1.00
N GLU A 122 -20.19 -2.56 -1.32
CA GLU A 122 -19.30 -1.73 -2.08
C GLU A 122 -18.48 -0.84 -1.15
N GLU A 123 -17.21 -0.62 -1.51
CA GLU A 123 -16.35 0.30 -0.79
C GLU A 123 -15.67 1.26 -1.75
N ASN A 124 -15.87 2.53 -1.49
CA ASN A 124 -15.20 3.64 -2.15
C ASN A 124 -14.12 4.19 -1.23
N GLN A 125 -12.92 4.42 -1.76
CA GLN A 125 -11.82 4.98 -1.00
C GLN A 125 -11.23 6.19 -1.72
N PHE A 126 -11.21 7.33 -1.04
CA PHE A 126 -10.39 8.46 -1.46
C PHE A 126 -9.08 8.43 -0.69
N ARG A 127 -7.98 8.58 -1.40
CA ARG A 127 -6.64 8.46 -0.85
C ARG A 127 -5.79 9.65 -1.29
N ILE A 128 -4.88 10.06 -0.42
CA ILE A 128 -3.79 10.96 -0.78
C ILE A 128 -2.52 10.42 -0.15
N ASP A 129 -1.48 10.28 -0.93
CA ASP A 129 -0.17 9.90 -0.41
C ASP A 129 0.93 10.88 -0.80
N GLY A 130 1.94 10.96 0.05
CA GLY A 130 3.22 11.57 -0.22
C GLY A 130 4.31 10.50 -0.16
N THR A 131 4.99 10.28 -1.28
CA THR A 131 6.11 9.34 -1.37
C THR A 131 7.40 10.11 -1.61
N VAL A 132 8.36 9.93 -0.71
CA VAL A 132 9.72 10.44 -0.86
C VAL A 132 10.62 9.29 -1.26
N THR A 133 11.46 9.49 -2.30
CA THR A 133 12.40 8.48 -2.79
C THR A 133 13.79 9.08 -2.90
N PHE A 134 14.77 8.41 -2.30
CA PHE A 134 16.17 8.80 -2.31
C PHE A 134 17.05 7.71 -2.91
N PRO A 135 17.88 8.03 -3.90
CA PRO A 135 18.95 7.14 -4.32
C PRO A 135 20.09 7.18 -3.28
N ILE A 136 20.46 6.03 -2.73
CA ILE A 136 21.60 5.87 -1.83
C ILE A 136 22.50 4.80 -2.42
N GLN A 137 23.62 5.20 -3.02
CA GLN A 137 24.53 4.33 -3.76
C GLN A 137 23.78 3.55 -4.88
N LYS A 138 23.64 2.24 -4.72
CA LYS A 138 22.96 1.34 -5.65
C LYS A 138 21.48 1.09 -5.28
N PHE A 139 21.03 1.64 -4.16
CA PHE A 139 19.68 1.42 -3.65
C PHE A 139 18.80 2.64 -3.84
N GLU A 140 17.51 2.40 -3.97
CA GLU A 140 16.47 3.41 -3.87
C GLU A 140 15.70 3.16 -2.57
N ILE A 141 15.79 4.09 -1.63
CA ILE A 141 15.03 4.05 -0.38
C ILE A 141 13.79 4.91 -0.55
N SER A 142 12.64 4.41 -0.17
CA SER A 142 11.38 5.15 -0.23
C SER A 142 10.66 5.17 1.10
N ALA A 143 10.01 6.29 1.40
CA ALA A 143 9.08 6.42 2.51
C ALA A 143 7.77 7.00 1.99
N ARG A 144 6.65 6.34 2.28
CA ARG A 144 5.31 6.78 1.89
C ARG A 144 4.43 6.96 3.12
N ASN A 145 3.73 8.08 3.16
CA ASN A 145 2.65 8.33 4.10
C ASN A 145 1.37 8.51 3.30
N MET A 146 0.31 7.80 3.68
CA MET A 146 -0.96 7.82 2.97
C MET A 146 -2.10 8.00 3.98
N TYR A 147 -3.00 8.91 3.67
CA TYR A 147 -4.30 9.01 4.32
C TYR A 147 -5.38 8.43 3.41
N VAL A 148 -6.30 7.65 3.99
CA VAL A 148 -7.39 6.98 3.28
C VAL A 148 -8.70 7.32 3.98
N ARG A 149 -9.68 7.81 3.22
CA ARG A 149 -11.08 7.94 3.62
C ARG A 149 -11.89 6.86 2.96
N ARG A 150 -12.64 6.08 3.74
CA ARG A 150 -13.37 4.90 3.26
C ARG A 150 -14.86 5.10 3.45
N PHE A 151 -15.63 4.82 2.41
CA PHE A 151 -17.08 4.85 2.41
C PHE A 151 -17.57 3.47 2.02
N ARG A 152 -18.34 2.85 2.88
CA ARG A 152 -18.91 1.52 2.70
C ARG A 152 -20.41 1.61 2.74
N GLU A 153 -21.07 1.01 1.77
CA GLU A 153 -22.50 0.84 1.80
C GLU A 153 -22.88 -0.23 2.85
N GLY A 154 -23.91 0.04 3.65
CA GLY A 154 -24.41 -0.91 4.66
C GLY A 154 -23.51 -1.20 5.85
N ALA A 155 -22.31 -0.62 5.93
CA ALA A 155 -21.38 -0.79 7.06
C ALA A 155 -21.24 0.50 7.85
N ALA A 156 -20.83 0.39 9.12
CA ALA A 156 -20.51 1.55 9.94
C ALA A 156 -19.53 2.45 9.21
N ASN A 157 -20.02 3.62 8.84
CA ASN A 157 -19.38 4.54 7.91
C ASN A 157 -18.12 5.17 8.48
N ASP A 158 -17.22 5.49 7.57
CA ASP A 158 -16.24 6.54 7.66
C ASP A 158 -15.06 6.24 8.57
N ILE A 159 -14.33 5.23 8.16
CA ILE A 159 -13.08 4.88 8.82
C ILE A 159 -11.94 5.61 8.11
N GLY A 160 -11.44 6.67 8.76
CA GLY A 160 -10.15 7.24 8.40
C GLY A 160 -9.05 6.24 8.72
N ARG A 161 -8.18 5.98 7.73
CA ARG A 161 -7.03 5.10 7.88
C ARG A 161 -5.76 5.85 7.49
N TYR A 162 -4.75 5.74 8.33
CA TYR A 162 -3.40 6.15 7.99
C TYR A 162 -2.54 4.93 7.65
N ARG A 163 -1.63 5.08 6.70
CA ARG A 163 -0.70 4.04 6.29
C ARG A 163 0.70 4.63 6.14
N GLY A 164 1.67 4.04 6.84
CA GLY A 164 3.08 4.35 6.69
C GLY A 164 3.79 3.19 6.00
N ARG A 165 4.63 3.46 4.98
CA ARG A 165 5.43 2.44 4.30
C ARG A 165 6.87 2.90 4.13
N ILE A 166 7.81 2.01 4.43
CA ILE A 166 9.22 2.14 4.10
C ILE A 166 9.56 1.05 3.08
N GLY A 167 10.32 1.38 2.06
CA GLY A 167 10.72 0.44 1.01
C GLY A 167 12.16 0.64 0.58
N ILE A 168 12.73 -0.44 0.06
CA ILE A 168 14.05 -0.49 -0.55
C ILE A 168 13.94 -1.19 -1.91
N ALA A 169 14.62 -0.69 -2.91
CA ALA A 169 14.77 -1.35 -4.20
C ALA A 169 16.22 -1.28 -4.68
N HIS A 170 16.65 -2.27 -5.46
CA HIS A 170 18.01 -2.35 -5.99
C HIS A 170 17.96 -2.58 -7.50
N PRO A 171 18.15 -1.55 -8.34
CA PRO A 171 18.29 -1.73 -9.79
C PRO A 171 19.51 -2.59 -10.12
N LEU A 172 19.31 -3.70 -10.83
CA LEU A 172 20.33 -4.66 -11.25
C LEU A 172 20.35 -4.79 -12.78
N ALA A 173 21.51 -4.69 -13.38
CA ALA A 173 21.67 -4.95 -14.81
C ALA A 173 21.71 -6.47 -15.05
N VAL A 174 20.71 -7.01 -15.75
CA VAL A 174 20.59 -8.43 -16.09
C VAL A 174 20.25 -8.58 -17.57
N GLY A 175 21.11 -9.19 -18.36
CA GLY A 175 20.85 -9.43 -19.79
C GLY A 175 20.51 -8.17 -20.60
N GLY A 176 21.20 -7.04 -20.32
CA GLY A 176 20.94 -5.75 -20.98
C GLY A 176 19.65 -5.02 -20.54
N ARG A 177 18.96 -5.54 -19.52
CA ARG A 177 17.76 -4.94 -18.92
C ARG A 177 18.01 -4.62 -17.46
N THR A 178 17.26 -3.66 -16.92
CA THR A 178 17.35 -3.31 -15.49
C THR A 178 16.23 -3.99 -14.72
N TRP A 179 16.54 -5.08 -14.04
CA TRP A 179 15.64 -5.70 -13.07
C TRP A 179 15.65 -4.91 -11.78
N LYS A 180 14.52 -4.83 -11.10
CA LYS A 180 14.41 -4.05 -9.87
C LYS A 180 13.77 -4.88 -8.75
N PRO A 181 14.55 -5.74 -8.04
CA PRO A 181 14.07 -6.36 -6.81
C PRO A 181 13.77 -5.27 -5.77
N PHE A 182 12.74 -5.52 -4.96
CA PHE A 182 12.29 -4.61 -3.92
C PHE A 182 11.77 -5.37 -2.71
N ALA A 183 11.81 -4.68 -1.57
CA ALA A 183 11.10 -5.08 -0.35
C ALA A 183 10.53 -3.84 0.33
N SER A 184 9.43 -3.99 1.05
CA SER A 184 8.84 -2.91 1.84
C SER A 184 8.09 -3.45 3.05
N TYR A 185 8.03 -2.63 4.08
CA TYR A 185 7.20 -2.82 5.26
C TYR A 185 6.17 -1.68 5.32
N GLU A 186 4.93 -2.01 5.60
CA GLU A 186 3.82 -1.07 5.70
C GLU A 186 3.00 -1.37 6.93
N SER A 187 2.66 -0.35 7.72
CA SER A 187 1.78 -0.43 8.87
C SER A 187 0.54 0.43 8.69
N PHE A 188 -0.53 0.06 9.37
CA PHE A 188 -1.85 0.67 9.24
C PHE A 188 -2.37 1.10 10.60
N TYR A 189 -2.85 2.32 10.66
CA TYR A 189 -3.53 2.88 11.81
C TYR A 189 -4.97 3.24 11.46
N GLU A 190 -5.92 2.78 12.24
CA GLU A 190 -7.34 3.15 12.14
C GLU A 190 -7.78 3.85 13.41
N ARG A 191 -8.56 4.93 13.26
CA ARG A 191 -8.97 5.78 14.40
C ARG A 191 -9.64 5.02 15.53
N LYS A 192 -10.41 3.96 15.23
CA LYS A 192 -11.12 3.15 16.22
C LYS A 192 -10.36 1.89 16.66
N GLY A 193 -9.39 1.45 15.87
CA GLY A 193 -8.67 0.17 16.09
C GLY A 193 -7.18 0.35 16.36
N GLY A 194 -6.65 1.58 16.41
CA GLY A 194 -5.21 1.81 16.57
C GLY A 194 -4.37 1.23 15.43
N TRP A 195 -3.17 0.80 15.75
CA TRP A 195 -2.30 0.04 14.85
C TRP A 195 -2.81 -1.40 14.77
N ASN A 196 -3.41 -1.76 13.67
CA ASN A 196 -4.16 -3.01 13.56
C ASN A 196 -3.73 -3.93 12.43
N ARG A 197 -2.76 -3.50 11.60
CA ARG A 197 -2.34 -4.28 10.44
C ARG A 197 -0.92 -3.94 10.03
N ASP A 198 -0.18 -4.97 9.64
CA ASP A 198 1.15 -4.87 9.08
C ASP A 198 1.26 -5.65 7.77
N ARG A 199 2.09 -5.19 6.86
CA ARG A 199 2.42 -5.87 5.61
C ARG A 199 3.91 -5.88 5.35
N VAL A 200 4.41 -7.02 4.92
CA VAL A 200 5.71 -7.14 4.28
C VAL A 200 5.47 -7.50 2.82
N TRP A 201 5.99 -6.72 1.91
CA TRP A 201 5.84 -6.94 0.48
C TRP A 201 7.22 -6.99 -0.17
N SER A 202 7.50 -8.05 -0.95
CA SER A 202 8.74 -8.24 -1.69
C SER A 202 8.46 -8.77 -3.09
N GLY A 203 9.34 -8.48 -4.02
CA GLY A 203 9.18 -8.91 -5.39
C GLY A 203 10.28 -8.40 -6.29
N VAL A 204 10.06 -8.52 -7.59
CA VAL A 204 10.96 -7.99 -8.61
C VAL A 204 10.16 -7.40 -9.77
N THR A 205 10.55 -6.21 -10.23
CA THR A 205 10.03 -5.61 -11.47
C THR A 205 10.98 -5.97 -12.61
N ILE A 206 10.46 -6.65 -13.63
CA ILE A 206 11.20 -7.18 -14.77
C ILE A 206 10.69 -6.50 -16.04
N PRO A 207 11.49 -5.67 -16.73
CA PRO A 207 11.09 -5.10 -18.01
C PRO A 207 11.07 -6.20 -19.09
N VAL A 208 9.89 -6.47 -19.65
CA VAL A 208 9.69 -7.42 -20.77
C VAL A 208 9.95 -6.72 -22.10
N THR A 209 9.40 -5.51 -22.26
CA THR A 209 9.68 -4.60 -23.37
C THR A 209 9.94 -3.20 -22.84
N LYS A 210 10.11 -2.19 -23.70
CA LYS A 210 10.21 -0.79 -23.28
C LYS A 210 8.92 -0.28 -22.59
N GLN A 211 7.79 -0.90 -22.88
CA GLN A 211 6.46 -0.48 -22.43
C GLN A 211 5.84 -1.45 -21.43
N LEU A 212 6.25 -2.71 -21.44
CA LEU A 212 5.67 -3.78 -20.62
C LEU A 212 6.64 -4.23 -19.54
N MET A 213 6.20 -4.22 -18.30
CA MET A 213 6.90 -4.79 -17.16
C MET A 213 6.07 -5.90 -16.53
N PHE A 214 6.73 -6.97 -16.11
CA PHE A 214 6.17 -8.04 -15.30
C PHE A 214 6.65 -7.89 -13.86
N GLN A 215 5.76 -8.06 -12.89
CA GLN A 215 6.09 -7.89 -11.47
C GLN A 215 5.52 -9.03 -10.63
N PRO A 216 6.21 -10.19 -10.59
CA PRO A 216 5.91 -11.22 -9.61
C PRO A 216 6.31 -10.73 -8.21
N SER A 217 5.43 -10.93 -7.24
CA SER A 217 5.70 -10.51 -5.88
C SER A 217 4.89 -11.31 -4.87
N TYR A 218 5.36 -11.26 -3.64
CA TYR A 218 4.73 -11.88 -2.49
C TYR A 218 4.47 -10.80 -1.44
N MET A 219 3.30 -10.83 -0.83
CA MET A 219 2.94 -9.94 0.26
C MET A 219 2.33 -10.75 1.40
N TRP A 220 2.94 -10.68 2.56
CA TRP A 220 2.38 -11.17 3.80
C TRP A 220 1.68 -10.03 4.53
N GLU A 221 0.45 -10.26 4.95
CA GLU A 221 -0.35 -9.34 5.74
C GLU A 221 -0.73 -9.99 7.06
N ARG A 222 -0.38 -9.34 8.15
CA ARG A 222 -0.84 -9.64 9.49
C ARG A 222 -1.88 -8.62 9.91
N SER A 223 -3.03 -9.08 10.35
CA SER A 223 -4.08 -8.22 10.92
C SER A 223 -4.34 -8.66 12.35
N HIS A 224 -4.31 -7.71 13.30
CA HIS A 224 -4.59 -8.02 14.69
C HIS A 224 -6.01 -8.55 14.82
N GLY A 225 -6.15 -9.71 15.42
CA GLY A 225 -7.44 -10.39 15.57
C GLY A 225 -7.93 -11.19 14.35
N ASN A 226 -7.20 -11.19 13.22
CA ASN A 226 -7.53 -11.92 11.98
C ASN A 226 -6.52 -13.00 11.64
N ARG A 227 -6.85 -13.81 10.61
CA ARG A 227 -5.89 -14.70 9.97
C ARG A 227 -4.84 -13.90 9.23
N ASP A 228 -3.62 -14.41 9.20
CA ASP A 228 -2.60 -13.90 8.31
C ASP A 228 -2.96 -14.23 6.85
N VAL A 229 -2.71 -13.29 5.94
CA VAL A 229 -2.97 -13.48 4.52
C VAL A 229 -1.66 -13.42 3.74
N ASN A 230 -1.44 -14.44 2.92
CA ASN A 230 -0.29 -14.54 2.03
C ASN A 230 -0.76 -14.27 0.60
N TYR A 231 -0.42 -13.12 0.04
CA TYR A 231 -0.78 -12.78 -1.33
C TYR A 231 0.36 -13.20 -2.28
N VAL A 232 0.00 -13.98 -3.30
CA VAL A 232 0.87 -14.22 -4.45
C VAL A 232 0.39 -13.30 -5.58
N LEU A 233 1.18 -12.28 -5.87
CA LEU A 233 0.82 -11.20 -6.78
C LEU A 233 1.52 -11.40 -8.13
N LEU A 234 0.76 -11.39 -9.21
CA LEU A 234 1.27 -11.45 -10.57
C LEU A 234 0.86 -10.16 -11.29
N GLY A 235 1.78 -9.22 -11.38
CA GLY A 235 1.53 -7.89 -11.93
C GLY A 235 2.01 -7.73 -13.36
N LEU A 236 1.18 -7.08 -14.19
CA LEU A 236 1.56 -6.52 -15.48
C LEU A 236 1.43 -5.01 -15.43
N ILE A 237 2.48 -4.31 -15.84
CA ILE A 237 2.50 -2.84 -15.90
C ILE A 237 2.76 -2.44 -17.34
N VAL A 238 1.82 -1.69 -17.92
CA VAL A 238 1.89 -1.17 -19.29
C VAL A 238 2.10 0.34 -19.21
N ASN A 239 3.21 0.84 -19.74
CA ASN A 239 3.46 2.25 -19.88
C ASN A 239 3.14 2.66 -21.32
N THR A 240 2.18 3.56 -21.49
CA THR A 240 1.91 4.16 -22.81
C THR A 240 2.90 5.32 -23.04
N LYS A 241 3.22 5.56 -24.30
CA LYS A 241 4.11 6.67 -24.67
C LYS A 241 3.38 7.99 -24.65
#